data_0ca832aaea197b203c1d3581c2160cce
#
_entry.id   0ca832aaea197b203c1d3581c2160cce
#
_cell.length_a   1.000
_cell.length_b   1.000
_cell.length_c   1.000
_cell.angle_alpha   90.00
_cell.angle_beta   90.00
_cell.angle_gamma   90.00
#
_symmetry.space_group_name_H-M   'P 1'
#
loop_
_entity.id
_entity.type
_entity.pdbx_description
1 polymer ?
#
loop_
_entity_poly.entity_id
_entity_poly.type
_entity_poly.pdbx_seq_one_letter_code
_entity_poly.pdbx_strand_id
1 'polypeptide(L)'
;MIDERPKKALIVGVSGQDGAYLAQFLLSKGYEVYGTSRDAQTSSFRNLLRLGIRDRVQAESMAPNDFRSVLQTIAKVEPDELYNLAGQSSVGLSFQQPVETLESISIGTLNFLEVIRFLERPIRFYNAGSSECFGDTGGAAADEMTPFRPRSPYAVAKAAAFWEVANYREAYGLFVCSGILFNHESPLRPERFVTRKIVASACRIAGGSEETLSLGNIAIARDWGWAPEYVEAMWLMLQQDQADDFVIATGQTHTLEEFTAAVFSSLGLDWREHVVTNASLFRPTDITVNRGNPGKAREKLGWLARHKMPDVVKMMVAEQQKGV
;
A
#
# COMPACT_ATOMS: atom_id res chain seq x y z
N MET A 1 20.43 -26.35 13.65
CA MET A 1 20.41 -25.33 14.72
C MET A 1 19.44 -24.27 14.26
N ILE A 2 18.39 -24.01 15.02
CA ILE A 2 17.48 -22.87 14.78
C ILE A 2 18.32 -21.65 15.09
N ASP A 3 18.44 -20.71 14.14
CA ASP A 3 19.16 -19.45 14.34
C ASP A 3 18.44 -18.69 15.49
N GLU A 4 19.07 -18.58 16.65
CA GLU A 4 18.46 -17.99 17.86
C GLU A 4 18.41 -16.45 17.80
N ARG A 5 19.02 -15.83 16.76
CA ARG A 5 18.95 -14.39 16.61
C ARG A 5 17.58 -13.92 16.10
N PRO A 6 17.11 -12.74 16.52
CA PRO A 6 15.93 -12.13 15.90
C PRO A 6 16.14 -11.94 14.39
N LYS A 7 15.12 -12.27 13.60
CA LYS A 7 15.14 -11.94 12.16
C LYS A 7 15.20 -10.42 11.97
N LYS A 8 15.97 -9.98 10.98
CA LYS A 8 16.07 -8.58 10.58
C LYS A 8 15.14 -8.30 9.40
N ALA A 9 14.30 -7.30 9.54
CA ALA A 9 13.45 -6.81 8.45
C ALA A 9 13.85 -5.40 8.04
N LEU A 10 14.04 -5.18 6.74
CA LEU A 10 14.25 -3.85 6.16
C LEU A 10 12.98 -3.40 5.44
N ILE A 11 12.35 -2.31 5.92
CA ILE A 11 11.13 -1.74 5.36
C ILE A 11 11.48 -0.46 4.59
N VAL A 12 11.37 -0.51 3.27
CA VAL A 12 11.55 0.65 2.40
C VAL A 12 10.23 1.42 2.34
N GLY A 13 10.24 2.70 2.74
CA GLY A 13 9.02 3.49 2.87
C GLY A 13 8.32 3.33 4.23
N VAL A 14 9.07 3.10 5.30
CA VAL A 14 8.57 2.89 6.67
C VAL A 14 7.73 4.06 7.22
N SER A 15 7.90 5.27 6.70
CA SER A 15 7.13 6.46 7.10
C SER A 15 5.69 6.50 6.52
N GLY A 16 5.39 5.64 5.53
CA GLY A 16 4.07 5.50 4.93
C GLY A 16 3.07 4.82 5.86
N GLN A 17 1.80 4.72 5.41
CA GLN A 17 0.75 3.97 6.11
C GLN A 17 1.16 2.52 6.36
N ASP A 18 1.41 1.80 5.27
CA ASP A 18 1.69 0.36 5.33
C ASP A 18 3.03 0.07 6.00
N GLY A 19 4.05 0.89 5.71
CA GLY A 19 5.36 0.75 6.34
C GLY A 19 5.31 0.89 7.85
N ALA A 20 4.52 1.82 8.38
CA ALA A 20 4.37 2.02 9.82
C ALA A 20 3.61 0.86 10.49
N TYR A 21 2.52 0.38 9.89
CA TYR A 21 1.80 -0.80 10.42
C TYR A 21 2.61 -2.08 10.30
N LEU A 22 3.34 -2.26 9.19
CA LEU A 22 4.24 -3.40 9.04
C LEU A 22 5.35 -3.40 10.09
N ALA A 23 5.96 -2.22 10.35
CA ALA A 23 6.94 -2.08 11.42
C ALA A 23 6.35 -2.48 12.79
N GLN A 24 5.15 -2.00 13.12
CA GLN A 24 4.45 -2.36 14.35
C GLN A 24 4.19 -3.86 14.44
N PHE A 25 3.71 -4.46 13.36
CA PHE A 25 3.41 -5.88 13.27
C PHE A 25 4.68 -6.74 13.44
N LEU A 26 5.76 -6.42 12.73
CA LEU A 26 7.03 -7.16 12.80
C LEU A 26 7.70 -7.03 14.18
N LEU A 27 7.65 -5.85 14.79
CA LEU A 27 8.10 -5.65 16.16
C LEU A 27 7.33 -6.52 17.17
N SER A 28 6.01 -6.74 16.94
CA SER A 28 5.20 -7.64 17.77
C SER A 28 5.55 -9.12 17.58
N LYS A 29 6.14 -9.46 16.43
CA LYS A 29 6.66 -10.80 16.09
C LYS A 29 8.10 -11.04 16.56
N GLY A 30 8.73 -10.06 17.20
CA GLY A 30 10.10 -10.18 17.70
C GLY A 30 11.19 -9.90 16.67
N TYR A 31 10.87 -9.26 15.55
CA TYR A 31 11.87 -8.84 14.56
C TYR A 31 12.67 -7.64 15.04
N GLU A 32 13.92 -7.57 14.61
CA GLU A 32 14.71 -6.34 14.59
C GLU A 32 14.33 -5.56 13.32
N VAL A 33 13.74 -4.36 13.49
CA VAL A 33 13.14 -3.62 12.37
C VAL A 33 13.99 -2.41 11.99
N TYR A 34 14.42 -2.41 10.73
CA TYR A 34 15.04 -1.28 10.05
C TYR A 34 14.05 -0.64 9.09
N GLY A 35 14.04 0.68 9.04
CA GLY A 35 13.18 1.42 8.14
C GLY A 35 13.92 2.49 7.37
N THR A 36 13.59 2.68 6.09
CA THR A 36 14.28 3.70 5.29
C THR A 36 13.42 4.91 4.97
N SER A 37 14.09 6.06 4.88
CA SER A 37 13.62 7.30 4.26
C SER A 37 14.73 7.83 3.35
N ARG A 38 14.39 8.69 2.38
CA ARG A 38 15.43 9.35 1.54
C ARG A 38 16.43 10.12 2.39
N ASP A 39 15.95 10.77 3.43
CA ASP A 39 16.75 11.40 4.47
C ASP A 39 16.16 11.05 5.85
N ALA A 40 16.81 10.14 6.55
CA ALA A 40 16.36 9.68 7.86
C ALA A 40 16.61 10.72 8.98
N GLN A 41 17.50 11.68 8.76
CA GLN A 41 17.80 12.71 9.76
C GLN A 41 16.73 13.79 9.81
N THR A 42 16.16 14.15 8.64
CA THR A 42 15.14 15.20 8.53
C THR A 42 13.71 14.64 8.51
N SER A 43 13.54 13.35 8.30
CA SER A 43 12.22 12.72 8.27
C SER A 43 11.56 12.75 9.66
N SER A 44 10.32 13.24 9.71
CA SER A 44 9.55 13.29 10.95
C SER A 44 9.08 11.92 11.45
N PHE A 45 9.05 10.90 10.61
CA PHE A 45 8.49 9.57 10.90
C PHE A 45 7.15 9.63 11.66
N ARG A 46 6.28 10.58 11.27
CA ARG A 46 5.05 10.91 11.97
C ARG A 46 4.16 9.70 12.27
N ASN A 47 4.06 8.76 11.33
CA ASN A 47 3.24 7.57 11.53
C ASN A 47 3.84 6.62 12.57
N LEU A 48 5.16 6.48 12.62
CA LEU A 48 5.83 5.69 13.68
C LEU A 48 5.63 6.33 15.06
N LEU A 49 5.68 7.68 15.15
CA LEU A 49 5.37 8.41 16.37
C LEU A 49 3.94 8.19 16.82
N ARG A 50 2.96 8.29 15.90
CA ARG A 50 1.53 8.03 16.20
C ARG A 50 1.28 6.62 16.71
N LEU A 51 2.05 5.63 16.25
CA LEU A 51 1.97 4.25 16.71
C LEU A 51 2.83 3.96 17.97
N GLY A 52 3.57 4.94 18.48
CA GLY A 52 4.41 4.79 19.67
C GLY A 52 5.60 3.84 19.49
N ILE A 53 6.10 3.68 18.24
CA ILE A 53 7.15 2.70 17.91
C ILE A 53 8.42 3.34 17.32
N ARG A 54 8.49 4.69 17.25
CA ARG A 54 9.61 5.38 16.59
C ARG A 54 10.98 4.94 17.14
N ASP A 55 11.11 4.81 18.45
CA ASP A 55 12.39 4.47 19.13
C ASP A 55 12.76 2.99 18.99
N ARG A 56 11.84 2.17 18.49
CA ARG A 56 12.04 0.73 18.26
C ARG A 56 12.42 0.41 16.81
N VAL A 57 12.36 1.39 15.90
CA VAL A 57 12.69 1.25 14.48
C VAL A 57 14.01 1.96 14.20
N GLN A 58 15.00 1.23 13.74
CA GLN A 58 16.29 1.77 13.31
C GLN A 58 16.13 2.44 11.94
N ALA A 59 16.41 3.75 11.85
CA ALA A 59 16.18 4.51 10.62
C ALA A 59 17.48 4.67 9.83
N GLU A 60 17.42 4.34 8.53
CA GLU A 60 18.52 4.47 7.57
C GLU A 60 18.12 5.40 6.41
N SER A 61 19.09 6.19 5.92
CA SER A 61 18.90 6.99 4.72
C SER A 61 19.16 6.14 3.49
N MET A 62 18.18 6.09 2.56
CA MET A 62 18.32 5.33 1.32
C MET A 62 17.46 5.94 0.20
N ALA A 63 18.06 6.12 -0.98
CA ALA A 63 17.39 6.50 -2.21
C ALA A 63 17.17 5.24 -3.09
N PRO A 64 15.93 4.75 -3.26
CA PRO A 64 15.66 3.53 -4.03
C PRO A 64 16.10 3.58 -5.51
N ASN A 65 16.11 4.76 -6.10
CA ASN A 65 16.54 4.98 -7.49
C ASN A 65 18.07 5.13 -7.65
N ASP A 66 18.85 5.03 -6.56
CA ASP A 66 20.32 5.03 -6.57
C ASP A 66 20.83 3.65 -6.16
N PHE A 67 21.36 2.91 -7.12
CA PHE A 67 21.91 1.55 -6.92
C PHE A 67 22.93 1.49 -5.78
N ARG A 68 23.85 2.47 -5.71
CA ARG A 68 24.88 2.51 -4.67
C ARG A 68 24.28 2.69 -3.28
N SER A 69 23.28 3.56 -3.16
CA SER A 69 22.56 3.80 -1.90
C SER A 69 21.84 2.52 -1.42
N VAL A 70 21.18 1.81 -2.34
CA VAL A 70 20.51 0.54 -2.05
C VAL A 70 21.53 -0.52 -1.62
N LEU A 71 22.62 -0.69 -2.37
CA LEU A 71 23.68 -1.65 -2.05
C LEU A 71 24.30 -1.40 -0.66
N GLN A 72 24.66 -0.16 -0.37
CA GLN A 72 25.27 0.18 0.92
C GLN A 72 24.33 -0.09 2.10
N THR A 73 23.03 0.23 1.94
CA THR A 73 22.05 0.02 3.01
C THR A 73 21.79 -1.47 3.24
N ILE A 74 21.56 -2.25 2.18
CA ILE A 74 21.31 -3.69 2.31
C ILE A 74 22.56 -4.42 2.86
N ALA A 75 23.74 -4.06 2.39
CA ALA A 75 25.00 -4.64 2.90
C ALA A 75 25.28 -4.29 4.37
N LYS A 76 24.89 -3.09 4.83
CA LYS A 76 25.01 -2.65 6.22
C LYS A 76 24.03 -3.37 7.15
N VAL A 77 22.75 -3.44 6.74
CA VAL A 77 21.67 -3.99 7.57
C VAL A 77 21.71 -5.51 7.60
N GLU A 78 22.06 -6.14 6.46
CA GLU A 78 22.00 -7.60 6.27
C GLU A 78 20.63 -8.19 6.65
N PRO A 79 19.54 -7.73 5.98
CA PRO A 79 18.21 -8.17 6.32
C PRO A 79 17.95 -9.61 5.90
N ASP A 80 17.16 -10.35 6.68
CA ASP A 80 16.58 -11.63 6.29
C ASP A 80 15.37 -11.43 5.37
N GLU A 81 14.62 -10.34 5.59
CA GLU A 81 13.41 -9.98 4.84
C GLU A 81 13.45 -8.50 4.44
N LEU A 82 13.18 -8.22 3.17
CA LEU A 82 13.13 -6.87 2.61
C LEU A 82 11.73 -6.59 2.04
N TYR A 83 11.09 -5.52 2.51
CA TYR A 83 9.77 -5.09 2.10
C TYR A 83 9.84 -3.76 1.35
N ASN A 84 9.60 -3.79 0.03
CA ASN A 84 9.53 -2.58 -0.78
C ASN A 84 8.12 -2.01 -0.82
N LEU A 85 7.87 -0.99 0.01
CA LEU A 85 6.62 -0.24 0.08
C LEU A 85 6.80 1.21 -0.40
N ALA A 86 7.99 1.53 -0.93
CA ALA A 86 8.30 2.87 -1.41
C ALA A 86 7.78 3.12 -2.83
N GLY A 87 7.79 4.36 -3.21
CA GLY A 87 7.41 4.88 -4.52
C GLY A 87 6.27 5.90 -4.43
N GLN A 88 6.14 6.68 -5.48
CA GLN A 88 5.04 7.62 -5.64
C GLN A 88 3.71 6.85 -5.73
N SER A 89 2.78 7.03 -4.78
CA SER A 89 1.58 6.21 -4.62
C SER A 89 0.27 6.87 -5.07
N SER A 90 0.31 8.12 -5.56
CA SER A 90 -0.87 8.84 -6.03
C SER A 90 -1.06 8.65 -7.53
N VAL A 91 -2.14 7.97 -7.94
CA VAL A 91 -2.51 7.82 -9.36
C VAL A 91 -2.69 9.18 -10.03
N GLY A 92 -3.38 10.13 -9.38
CA GLY A 92 -3.57 11.48 -9.93
C GLY A 92 -2.24 12.22 -10.16
N LEU A 93 -1.31 12.18 -9.19
CA LEU A 93 -0.01 12.83 -9.31
C LEU A 93 0.87 12.20 -10.40
N SER A 94 0.71 10.91 -10.69
CA SER A 94 1.50 10.23 -11.72
C SER A 94 1.33 10.82 -13.12
N PHE A 95 0.18 11.44 -13.42
CA PHE A 95 -0.04 12.15 -14.68
C PHE A 95 0.75 13.47 -14.77
N GLN A 96 1.09 14.05 -13.62
CA GLN A 96 1.90 15.28 -13.56
C GLN A 96 3.39 14.98 -13.45
N GLN A 97 3.77 13.84 -12.87
CA GLN A 97 5.14 13.42 -12.60
C GLN A 97 5.39 11.99 -13.10
N PRO A 98 5.22 11.68 -14.40
CA PRO A 98 5.33 10.32 -14.91
C PRO A 98 6.76 9.75 -14.81
N VAL A 99 7.79 10.54 -15.01
CA VAL A 99 9.20 10.10 -14.96
C VAL A 99 9.56 9.74 -13.52
N GLU A 100 9.32 10.63 -12.55
CA GLU A 100 9.57 10.35 -11.12
C GLU A 100 8.79 9.12 -10.65
N THR A 101 7.56 8.96 -11.13
CA THR A 101 6.74 7.78 -10.81
C THR A 101 7.39 6.49 -11.31
N LEU A 102 7.90 6.47 -12.55
CA LEU A 102 8.58 5.32 -13.12
C LEU A 102 9.90 5.03 -12.40
N GLU A 103 10.70 6.06 -12.14
CA GLU A 103 11.98 5.93 -11.45
C GLU A 103 11.81 5.42 -10.02
N SER A 104 10.87 5.98 -9.27
CA SER A 104 10.68 5.59 -7.86
C SER A 104 10.04 4.21 -7.69
N ILE A 105 9.32 3.69 -8.68
CA ILE A 105 8.62 2.41 -8.60
C ILE A 105 9.39 1.30 -9.34
N SER A 106 9.53 1.41 -10.67
CA SER A 106 10.14 0.35 -11.48
C SER A 106 11.65 0.33 -11.32
N ILE A 107 12.36 1.44 -11.59
CA ILE A 107 13.82 1.48 -11.43
C ILE A 107 14.23 1.20 -9.98
N GLY A 108 13.47 1.73 -9.00
CA GLY A 108 13.70 1.41 -7.60
C GLY A 108 13.58 -0.09 -7.31
N THR A 109 12.57 -0.77 -7.85
CA THR A 109 12.40 -2.22 -7.69
C THR A 109 13.54 -2.99 -8.35
N LEU A 110 13.94 -2.61 -9.57
CA LEU A 110 15.06 -3.22 -10.27
C LEU A 110 16.37 -3.11 -9.48
N ASN A 111 16.64 -1.96 -8.85
CA ASN A 111 17.81 -1.80 -8.01
C ASN A 111 17.83 -2.77 -6.82
N PHE A 112 16.70 -3.02 -6.16
CA PHE A 112 16.62 -4.01 -5.08
C PHE A 112 16.91 -5.42 -5.60
N LEU A 113 16.31 -5.81 -6.71
CA LEU A 113 16.50 -7.12 -7.32
C LEU A 113 17.96 -7.36 -7.73
N GLU A 114 18.60 -6.38 -8.38
CA GLU A 114 20.01 -6.46 -8.76
C GLU A 114 20.94 -6.51 -7.55
N VAL A 115 20.66 -5.76 -6.49
CA VAL A 115 21.48 -5.81 -5.27
C VAL A 115 21.33 -7.17 -4.57
N ILE A 116 20.11 -7.72 -4.47
CA ILE A 116 19.89 -9.06 -3.89
C ILE A 116 20.65 -10.11 -4.70
N ARG A 117 20.54 -10.06 -6.03
CA ARG A 117 21.28 -10.95 -6.93
C ARG A 117 22.79 -10.81 -6.79
N PHE A 118 23.29 -9.58 -6.73
CA PHE A 118 24.72 -9.28 -6.61
C PHE A 118 25.34 -9.74 -5.28
N LEU A 119 24.60 -9.61 -4.18
CA LEU A 119 25.08 -9.99 -2.85
C LEU A 119 25.05 -11.50 -2.60
N GLU A 120 24.36 -12.28 -3.44
CA GLU A 120 24.20 -13.74 -3.32
C GLU A 120 23.75 -14.22 -1.92
N ARG A 121 22.95 -13.37 -1.23
CA ARG A 121 22.43 -13.67 0.11
C ARG A 121 20.98 -14.14 0.04
N PRO A 122 20.51 -15.02 0.94
CA PRO A 122 19.16 -15.56 0.94
C PRO A 122 18.14 -14.55 1.49
N ILE A 123 18.06 -13.36 0.89
CA ILE A 123 17.11 -12.32 1.28
C ILE A 123 15.75 -12.63 0.67
N ARG A 124 14.70 -12.71 1.49
CA ARG A 124 13.33 -12.80 1.02
C ARG A 124 12.79 -11.41 0.72
N PHE A 125 12.33 -11.19 -0.51
CA PHE A 125 11.91 -9.87 -0.97
C PHE A 125 10.44 -9.82 -1.30
N TYR A 126 9.74 -8.87 -0.69
CA TYR A 126 8.36 -8.50 -0.98
C TYR A 126 8.30 -7.17 -1.73
N ASN A 127 7.57 -7.13 -2.83
CA ASN A 127 7.26 -5.91 -3.58
C ASN A 127 5.76 -5.58 -3.49
N ALA A 128 5.43 -4.35 -3.11
CA ALA A 128 4.05 -3.88 -3.11
C ALA A 128 3.59 -3.59 -4.55
N GLY A 129 2.83 -4.50 -5.12
CA GLY A 129 2.09 -4.32 -6.36
C GLY A 129 0.81 -3.50 -6.15
N SER A 130 -0.03 -3.41 -7.18
CA SER A 130 -1.28 -2.64 -7.14
C SER A 130 -2.34 -3.21 -8.06
N SER A 131 -3.58 -3.24 -7.61
CA SER A 131 -4.75 -3.60 -8.43
C SER A 131 -4.99 -2.66 -9.61
N GLU A 132 -4.42 -1.45 -9.59
CA GLU A 132 -4.46 -0.52 -10.74
C GLU A 132 -3.83 -1.13 -12.01
N CYS A 133 -2.94 -2.13 -11.85
CA CYS A 133 -2.35 -2.86 -12.99
C CYS A 133 -3.40 -3.57 -13.85
N PHE A 134 -4.49 -4.07 -13.26
CA PHE A 134 -5.55 -4.73 -14.00
C PHE A 134 -6.37 -3.77 -14.89
N GLY A 135 -6.38 -2.47 -14.54
CA GLY A 135 -7.27 -1.51 -15.20
C GLY A 135 -8.72 -1.75 -14.81
N ASP A 136 -9.64 -1.51 -15.76
CA ASP A 136 -11.07 -1.76 -15.55
C ASP A 136 -11.35 -3.26 -15.62
N THR A 137 -11.82 -3.83 -14.53
CA THR A 137 -12.13 -5.27 -14.45
C THR A 137 -13.54 -5.60 -14.97
N GLY A 138 -14.34 -4.57 -15.25
CA GLY A 138 -15.72 -4.76 -15.73
C GLY A 138 -16.56 -5.58 -14.75
N GLY A 139 -17.17 -6.67 -15.24
CA GLY A 139 -18.01 -7.54 -14.43
C GLY A 139 -17.28 -8.65 -13.68
N ALA A 140 -16.02 -8.97 -14.03
CA ALA A 140 -15.26 -10.08 -13.45
C ALA A 140 -14.30 -9.61 -12.34
N ALA A 141 -14.12 -10.43 -11.30
CA ALA A 141 -13.11 -10.17 -10.28
C ALA A 141 -11.74 -10.64 -10.78
N ALA A 142 -10.73 -9.75 -10.71
CA ALA A 142 -9.37 -10.05 -11.12
C ALA A 142 -8.66 -10.96 -10.11
N ASP A 143 -7.94 -11.93 -10.61
CA ASP A 143 -7.04 -12.82 -9.89
C ASP A 143 -5.62 -12.75 -10.48
N GLU A 144 -4.73 -13.61 -10.02
CA GLU A 144 -3.32 -13.65 -10.43
C GLU A 144 -3.12 -14.03 -11.92
N MET A 145 -4.12 -14.61 -12.56
CA MET A 145 -4.11 -14.98 -13.98
C MET A 145 -4.71 -13.91 -14.89
N THR A 146 -5.33 -12.89 -14.32
CA THR A 146 -5.99 -11.81 -15.07
C THR A 146 -4.95 -10.91 -15.74
N PRO A 147 -5.01 -10.69 -17.07
CA PRO A 147 -4.05 -9.84 -17.76
C PRO A 147 -4.06 -8.39 -17.29
N PHE A 148 -2.89 -7.79 -17.15
CA PHE A 148 -2.76 -6.37 -16.83
C PHE A 148 -3.13 -5.47 -18.01
N ARG A 149 -3.88 -4.39 -17.72
CA ARG A 149 -4.30 -3.34 -18.65
C ARG A 149 -4.16 -1.97 -18.00
N PRO A 150 -2.93 -1.53 -17.65
CA PRO A 150 -2.70 -0.31 -16.87
C PRO A 150 -3.25 0.94 -17.58
N ARG A 151 -3.90 1.83 -16.79
CA ARG A 151 -4.59 3.03 -17.29
C ARG A 151 -3.98 4.35 -16.80
N SER A 152 -2.82 4.30 -16.15
CA SER A 152 -2.12 5.47 -15.63
C SER A 152 -0.61 5.25 -15.62
N PRO A 153 0.23 6.31 -15.60
CA PRO A 153 1.67 6.15 -15.42
C PRO A 153 2.04 5.37 -14.15
N TYR A 154 1.29 5.56 -13.06
CA TYR A 154 1.42 4.77 -11.83
C TYR A 154 1.19 3.27 -12.09
N ALA A 155 0.10 2.93 -12.74
CA ALA A 155 -0.23 1.54 -13.04
C ALA A 155 0.78 0.89 -14.00
N VAL A 156 1.30 1.64 -14.99
CA VAL A 156 2.37 1.18 -15.89
C VAL A 156 3.64 0.88 -15.08
N ALA A 157 4.05 1.78 -14.20
CA ALA A 157 5.24 1.57 -13.36
C ALA A 157 5.09 0.35 -12.42
N LYS A 158 3.90 0.16 -11.82
CA LYS A 158 3.60 -1.00 -10.97
C LYS A 158 3.55 -2.31 -11.75
N ALA A 159 3.03 -2.29 -12.98
CA ALA A 159 3.03 -3.46 -13.86
C ALA A 159 4.45 -3.83 -14.30
N ALA A 160 5.31 -2.86 -14.62
CA ALA A 160 6.72 -3.10 -14.93
C ALA A 160 7.43 -3.75 -13.73
N ALA A 161 7.31 -3.16 -12.54
CA ALA A 161 7.89 -3.69 -11.32
C ALA A 161 7.42 -5.13 -10.98
N PHE A 162 6.15 -5.45 -11.24
CA PHE A 162 5.61 -6.81 -11.08
C PHE A 162 6.33 -7.80 -12.00
N TRP A 163 6.49 -7.47 -13.28
CA TRP A 163 7.15 -8.36 -14.24
C TRP A 163 8.67 -8.44 -14.02
N GLU A 164 9.30 -7.40 -13.50
CA GLU A 164 10.70 -7.45 -13.04
C GLU A 164 10.85 -8.49 -11.93
N VAL A 165 9.99 -8.46 -10.91
CA VAL A 165 9.99 -9.44 -9.79
C VAL A 165 9.77 -10.86 -10.31
N ALA A 166 8.76 -11.08 -11.15
CA ALA A 166 8.46 -12.38 -11.73
C ALA A 166 9.65 -12.93 -12.54
N ASN A 167 10.26 -12.07 -13.38
CA ASN A 167 11.43 -12.45 -14.18
C ASN A 167 12.64 -12.83 -13.31
N TYR A 168 12.94 -12.06 -12.26
CA TYR A 168 14.08 -12.37 -11.39
C TYR A 168 13.87 -13.65 -10.57
N ARG A 169 12.63 -13.94 -10.16
CA ARG A 169 12.28 -15.22 -9.54
C ARG A 169 12.52 -16.39 -10.48
N GLU A 170 12.08 -16.29 -11.73
CA GLU A 170 12.21 -17.37 -12.71
C GLU A 170 13.64 -17.54 -13.24
N ALA A 171 14.31 -16.43 -13.57
CA ALA A 171 15.62 -16.46 -14.20
C ALA A 171 16.76 -16.77 -13.22
N TYR A 172 16.66 -16.33 -11.97
CA TYR A 172 17.76 -16.43 -11.00
C TYR A 172 17.40 -17.23 -9.74
N GLY A 173 16.18 -17.76 -9.64
CA GLY A 173 15.75 -18.55 -8.47
C GLY A 173 15.68 -17.76 -7.17
N LEU A 174 15.53 -16.43 -7.23
CA LEU A 174 15.45 -15.59 -6.04
C LEU A 174 14.11 -15.76 -5.33
N PHE A 175 14.11 -15.69 -4.00
CA PHE A 175 12.87 -15.65 -3.25
C PHE A 175 12.29 -14.21 -3.28
N VAL A 176 11.61 -13.89 -4.35
CA VAL A 176 11.01 -12.56 -4.59
C VAL A 176 9.56 -12.69 -5.02
N CYS A 177 8.66 -11.87 -4.45
CA CYS A 177 7.21 -11.95 -4.70
C CYS A 177 6.54 -10.57 -4.71
N SER A 178 5.39 -10.48 -5.38
CA SER A 178 4.57 -9.26 -5.42
C SER A 178 3.18 -9.50 -4.84
N GLY A 179 2.77 -8.67 -3.87
CA GLY A 179 1.38 -8.59 -3.45
C GLY A 179 0.62 -7.60 -4.33
N ILE A 180 -0.38 -8.05 -5.09
CA ILE A 180 -1.24 -7.19 -5.90
C ILE A 180 -2.33 -6.64 -4.99
N LEU A 181 -2.04 -5.49 -4.39
CA LEU A 181 -2.86 -4.91 -3.33
C LEU A 181 -4.04 -4.13 -3.91
N PHE A 182 -5.23 -4.45 -3.46
CA PHE A 182 -6.42 -3.63 -3.63
C PHE A 182 -6.41 -2.46 -2.63
N ASN A 183 -7.35 -1.51 -2.76
CA ASN A 183 -7.35 -0.34 -1.89
C ASN A 183 -7.50 -0.76 -0.42
N HIS A 184 -6.70 -0.17 0.44
CA HIS A 184 -6.74 -0.42 1.88
C HIS A 184 -6.44 0.85 2.65
N GLU A 185 -7.24 1.09 3.66
CA GLU A 185 -7.36 2.37 4.31
C GLU A 185 -7.03 2.29 5.78
N SER A 186 -6.67 3.42 6.34
CA SER A 186 -6.49 3.60 7.78
C SER A 186 -6.43 5.07 8.17
N PRO A 187 -6.45 5.41 9.47
CA PRO A 187 -6.22 6.77 9.96
C PRO A 187 -4.85 7.36 9.61
N LEU A 188 -3.85 6.52 9.30
CA LEU A 188 -2.51 6.97 8.92
C LEU A 188 -2.42 7.44 7.46
N ARG A 189 -3.46 7.19 6.65
CA ARG A 189 -3.49 7.61 5.25
C ARG A 189 -3.51 9.15 5.13
N PRO A 190 -2.72 9.77 4.25
CA PRO A 190 -2.76 11.21 4.06
C PRO A 190 -4.11 11.71 3.49
N GLU A 191 -4.56 12.91 3.90
CA GLU A 191 -5.83 13.49 3.46
C GLU A 191 -5.94 13.77 1.95
N ARG A 192 -4.82 13.78 1.22
CA ARG A 192 -4.85 13.86 -0.25
C ARG A 192 -5.54 12.66 -0.92
N PHE A 193 -5.71 11.54 -0.21
CA PHE A 193 -6.45 10.38 -0.71
C PHE A 193 -7.94 10.53 -0.41
N VAL A 194 -8.77 10.20 -1.39
CA VAL A 194 -10.21 10.51 -1.40
C VAL A 194 -10.95 9.97 -0.17
N THR A 195 -10.69 8.75 0.24
CA THR A 195 -11.31 8.12 1.42
C THR A 195 -11.01 8.90 2.70
N ARG A 196 -9.73 9.26 2.89
CA ARG A 196 -9.29 10.03 4.05
C ARG A 196 -9.82 11.46 4.01
N LYS A 197 -9.88 12.09 2.82
CA LYS A 197 -10.49 13.39 2.59
C LYS A 197 -11.97 13.39 2.99
N ILE A 198 -12.73 12.37 2.55
CA ILE A 198 -14.16 12.24 2.88
C ILE A 198 -14.35 12.14 4.40
N VAL A 199 -13.62 11.26 5.07
CA VAL A 199 -13.72 11.07 6.53
C VAL A 199 -13.37 12.35 7.28
N ALA A 200 -12.26 13.01 6.92
CA ALA A 200 -11.84 14.24 7.60
C ALA A 200 -12.83 15.39 7.40
N SER A 201 -13.32 15.63 6.17
CA SER A 201 -14.31 16.66 5.89
C SER A 201 -15.65 16.37 6.60
N ALA A 202 -16.15 15.14 6.54
CA ALA A 202 -17.40 14.76 7.19
C ALA A 202 -17.34 14.98 8.72
N CYS A 203 -16.22 14.64 9.36
CA CYS A 203 -16.03 14.91 10.80
C CYS A 203 -15.97 16.41 11.11
N ARG A 204 -15.33 17.25 10.27
CA ARG A 204 -15.35 18.71 10.45
C ARG A 204 -16.75 19.28 10.28
N ILE A 205 -17.49 18.82 9.27
CA ILE A 205 -18.89 19.24 9.03
C ILE A 205 -19.78 18.86 10.23
N ALA A 206 -19.65 17.63 10.73
CA ALA A 206 -20.36 17.20 11.94
C ALA A 206 -19.99 18.04 13.18
N GLY A 207 -18.77 18.59 13.21
CA GLY A 207 -18.30 19.54 14.23
C GLY A 207 -18.74 20.99 14.00
N GLY A 208 -19.60 21.28 12.99
CA GLY A 208 -20.16 22.60 12.71
C GLY A 208 -19.42 23.40 11.61
N SER A 209 -18.51 22.79 10.84
CA SER A 209 -17.91 23.45 9.67
C SER A 209 -18.96 23.60 8.55
N GLU A 210 -19.00 24.79 7.92
CA GLU A 210 -19.85 25.08 6.76
C GLU A 210 -19.20 24.71 5.43
N GLU A 211 -18.09 23.95 5.45
CA GLU A 211 -17.40 23.56 4.22
C GLU A 211 -18.25 22.63 3.35
N THR A 212 -18.11 22.75 2.04
CA THR A 212 -18.67 21.82 1.06
C THR A 212 -17.57 20.92 0.54
N LEU A 213 -17.75 19.60 0.63
CA LEU A 213 -16.81 18.60 0.14
C LEU A 213 -16.92 18.46 -1.38
N SER A 214 -15.87 18.86 -2.10
CA SER A 214 -15.78 18.68 -3.54
C SER A 214 -15.08 17.38 -3.89
N LEU A 215 -15.78 16.48 -4.62
CA LEU A 215 -15.30 15.19 -5.09
C LEU A 215 -15.26 15.11 -6.63
N GLY A 216 -14.43 14.24 -7.17
CA GLY A 216 -14.46 13.89 -8.60
C GLY A 216 -15.59 12.89 -8.91
N ASN A 217 -15.29 11.90 -9.75
CA ASN A 217 -16.26 10.86 -10.11
C ASN A 217 -16.58 9.95 -8.92
N ILE A 218 -17.79 10.02 -8.40
CA ILE A 218 -18.25 9.19 -7.27
C ILE A 218 -18.85 7.85 -7.71
N ALA A 219 -19.06 7.63 -9.00
CA ALA A 219 -19.60 6.37 -9.53
C ALA A 219 -18.53 5.27 -9.70
N ILE A 220 -17.24 5.60 -9.50
CA ILE A 220 -16.16 4.60 -9.52
C ILE A 220 -16.33 3.62 -8.37
N ALA A 221 -16.03 2.34 -8.64
CA ALA A 221 -16.17 1.27 -7.65
C ALA A 221 -14.80 0.63 -7.34
N ARG A 222 -14.52 0.44 -6.05
CA ARG A 222 -13.27 -0.13 -5.54
C ARG A 222 -13.55 -1.14 -4.43
N ASP A 223 -12.57 -1.99 -4.19
CA ASP A 223 -12.51 -2.84 -3.00
C ASP A 223 -11.68 -2.10 -1.95
N TRP A 224 -12.26 -1.84 -0.76
CA TRP A 224 -11.60 -1.15 0.34
C TRP A 224 -11.46 -2.04 1.57
N GLY A 225 -10.21 -2.38 1.90
CA GLY A 225 -9.86 -3.14 3.08
C GLY A 225 -9.22 -2.29 4.19
N TRP A 226 -8.75 -2.97 5.24
CA TRP A 226 -8.09 -2.38 6.40
C TRP A 226 -6.58 -2.60 6.36
N ALA A 227 -5.79 -1.54 6.35
CA ALA A 227 -4.35 -1.59 6.11
C ALA A 227 -3.58 -2.52 7.08
N PRO A 228 -3.88 -2.58 8.39
CA PRO A 228 -3.22 -3.55 9.29
C PRO A 228 -3.41 -5.02 8.90
N GLU A 229 -4.49 -5.39 8.22
CA GLU A 229 -4.67 -6.77 7.73
C GLU A 229 -3.84 -7.04 6.48
N TYR A 230 -3.64 -6.03 5.64
CA TYR A 230 -2.83 -6.16 4.42
C TYR A 230 -1.34 -6.38 4.75
N VAL A 231 -0.82 -5.73 5.79
CA VAL A 231 0.57 -5.97 6.22
C VAL A 231 0.79 -7.38 6.78
N GLU A 232 -0.25 -7.99 7.38
CA GLU A 232 -0.24 -9.40 7.77
C GLU A 232 -0.05 -10.31 6.53
N ALA A 233 -0.77 -10.03 5.42
CA ALA A 233 -0.60 -10.74 4.16
C ALA A 233 0.82 -10.60 3.60
N MET A 234 1.40 -9.40 3.63
CA MET A 234 2.77 -9.15 3.17
C MET A 234 3.77 -10.04 3.90
N TRP A 235 3.64 -10.14 5.22
CA TRP A 235 4.48 -11.01 6.04
C TRP A 235 4.25 -12.49 5.73
N LEU A 236 2.99 -12.96 5.65
CA LEU A 236 2.65 -14.34 5.32
C LEU A 236 3.24 -14.80 3.99
N MET A 237 3.27 -13.93 2.99
CA MET A 237 3.88 -14.22 1.68
C MET A 237 5.37 -14.54 1.80
N LEU A 238 6.10 -13.87 2.68
CA LEU A 238 7.52 -14.15 2.93
C LEU A 238 7.77 -15.33 3.88
N GLN A 239 6.73 -15.93 4.48
CA GLN A 239 6.88 -17.14 5.31
C GLN A 239 6.67 -18.44 4.52
N GLN A 240 6.28 -18.36 3.26
CA GLN A 240 6.05 -19.53 2.40
C GLN A 240 7.36 -20.23 2.02
N ASP A 241 7.28 -21.53 1.68
CA ASP A 241 8.44 -22.29 1.19
C ASP A 241 8.87 -21.88 -0.22
N GLN A 242 7.92 -21.41 -1.04
CA GLN A 242 8.14 -20.94 -2.40
C GLN A 242 7.57 -19.52 -2.57
N ALA A 243 8.32 -18.69 -3.29
CA ALA A 243 7.88 -17.35 -3.64
C ALA A 243 6.78 -17.41 -4.70
N ASP A 244 5.69 -16.69 -4.45
CA ASP A 244 4.55 -16.59 -5.38
C ASP A 244 3.85 -15.23 -5.23
N ASP A 245 3.09 -14.82 -6.24
CA ASP A 245 2.35 -13.56 -6.24
C ASP A 245 0.90 -13.78 -5.80
N PHE A 246 0.33 -12.80 -5.09
CA PHE A 246 -1.01 -12.92 -4.54
C PHE A 246 -1.84 -11.64 -4.70
N VAL A 247 -3.09 -11.81 -5.09
CA VAL A 247 -4.12 -10.77 -5.00
C VAL A 247 -4.58 -10.64 -3.54
N ILE A 248 -4.40 -9.46 -2.99
CA ILE A 248 -4.82 -9.13 -1.61
C ILE A 248 -5.97 -8.13 -1.69
N ALA A 249 -7.18 -8.62 -1.40
CA ALA A 249 -8.43 -7.90 -1.54
C ALA A 249 -9.45 -8.36 -0.49
N THR A 250 -10.50 -7.56 -0.27
CA THR A 250 -11.62 -7.99 0.58
C THR A 250 -12.60 -8.92 -0.15
N GLY A 251 -12.60 -8.90 -1.48
CA GLY A 251 -13.57 -9.57 -2.33
C GLY A 251 -14.92 -8.84 -2.42
N GLN A 252 -15.05 -7.65 -1.83
CA GLN A 252 -16.25 -6.82 -1.89
C GLN A 252 -15.94 -5.46 -2.51
N THR A 253 -16.74 -5.07 -3.49
CA THR A 253 -16.56 -3.83 -4.26
C THR A 253 -17.73 -2.91 -4.01
N HIS A 254 -17.44 -1.65 -3.69
CA HIS A 254 -18.40 -0.60 -3.42
C HIS A 254 -18.12 0.63 -4.26
N THR A 255 -19.13 1.45 -4.54
CA THR A 255 -18.93 2.75 -5.18
C THR A 255 -18.37 3.78 -4.20
N LEU A 256 -17.72 4.82 -4.71
CA LEU A 256 -17.27 5.93 -3.87
C LEU A 256 -18.49 6.70 -3.30
N GLU A 257 -19.63 6.69 -3.99
CA GLU A 257 -20.90 7.21 -3.47
C GLU A 257 -21.34 6.43 -2.22
N GLU A 258 -21.34 5.08 -2.27
CA GLU A 258 -21.68 4.24 -1.11
C GLU A 258 -20.73 4.47 0.06
N PHE A 259 -19.41 4.60 -0.21
CA PHE A 259 -18.44 4.93 0.83
C PHE A 259 -18.74 6.29 1.46
N THR A 260 -19.02 7.31 0.64
CA THR A 260 -19.37 8.67 1.11
C THR A 260 -20.65 8.66 1.94
N ALA A 261 -21.69 8.01 1.45
CA ALA A 261 -22.95 7.85 2.15
C ALA A 261 -22.78 7.17 3.52
N ALA A 262 -21.97 6.10 3.58
CA ALA A 262 -21.69 5.39 4.83
C ALA A 262 -20.96 6.28 5.85
N VAL A 263 -19.98 7.09 5.42
CA VAL A 263 -19.25 8.02 6.30
C VAL A 263 -20.19 9.07 6.88
N PHE A 264 -20.95 9.78 6.04
CA PHE A 264 -21.86 10.85 6.50
C PHE A 264 -22.99 10.30 7.36
N SER A 265 -23.60 9.17 6.97
CA SER A 265 -24.63 8.50 7.77
C SER A 265 -24.14 8.09 9.17
N SER A 266 -22.87 7.65 9.29
CA SER A 266 -22.27 7.30 10.59
C SER A 266 -22.15 8.50 11.55
N LEU A 267 -22.21 9.71 11.00
CA LEU A 267 -22.19 10.98 11.74
C LEU A 267 -23.58 11.65 11.86
N GLY A 268 -24.64 10.98 11.38
CA GLY A 268 -26.00 11.50 11.42
C GLY A 268 -26.29 12.58 10.36
N LEU A 269 -25.51 12.65 9.27
CA LEU A 269 -25.63 13.64 8.20
C LEU A 269 -26.11 13.01 6.89
N ASP A 270 -26.86 13.79 6.08
CA ASP A 270 -27.11 13.44 4.66
C ASP A 270 -25.98 14.02 3.79
N TRP A 271 -25.20 13.13 3.17
CA TRP A 271 -24.06 13.54 2.34
C TRP A 271 -24.45 14.44 1.18
N ARG A 272 -25.69 14.36 0.67
CA ARG A 272 -26.19 15.14 -0.47
C ARG A 272 -26.27 16.64 -0.18
N GLU A 273 -26.38 16.99 1.09
CA GLU A 273 -26.39 18.39 1.53
C GLU A 273 -24.99 19.02 1.60
N HIS A 274 -23.93 18.18 1.63
CA HIS A 274 -22.57 18.61 1.93
C HIS A 274 -21.56 18.29 0.83
N VAL A 275 -21.95 17.50 -0.19
CA VAL A 275 -21.03 17.01 -1.23
C VAL A 275 -21.44 17.50 -2.61
N VAL A 276 -20.46 18.04 -3.36
CA VAL A 276 -20.63 18.40 -4.76
C VAL A 276 -19.62 17.65 -5.64
N THR A 277 -20.04 17.24 -6.84
CA THR A 277 -19.15 16.68 -7.82
C THR A 277 -18.54 17.79 -8.66
N ASN A 278 -17.21 17.68 -8.92
CA ASN A 278 -16.47 18.65 -9.71
C ASN A 278 -15.69 17.95 -10.82
N ALA A 279 -16.07 18.21 -12.07
CA ALA A 279 -15.43 17.61 -13.24
C ALA A 279 -13.94 17.96 -13.39
N SER A 280 -13.48 19.06 -12.81
CA SER A 280 -12.04 19.42 -12.83
C SER A 280 -11.16 18.48 -12.03
N LEU A 281 -11.77 17.67 -11.13
CA LEU A 281 -11.09 16.66 -10.33
C LEU A 281 -11.09 15.26 -10.99
N PHE A 282 -11.66 15.12 -12.18
CA PHE A 282 -11.63 13.87 -12.92
C PHE A 282 -10.22 13.59 -13.45
N ARG A 283 -9.84 12.33 -13.42
CA ARG A 283 -8.55 11.91 -13.99
C ARG A 283 -8.64 11.84 -15.50
N PRO A 284 -7.52 12.02 -16.24
CA PRO A 284 -7.50 11.88 -17.69
C PRO A 284 -8.02 10.52 -18.18
N THR A 285 -7.71 9.46 -17.44
CA THR A 285 -8.32 8.12 -17.56
C THR A 285 -8.66 7.64 -16.17
N ASP A 286 -9.85 7.11 -15.98
CA ASP A 286 -10.27 6.54 -14.71
C ASP A 286 -10.73 5.09 -14.90
N ILE A 287 -10.54 4.28 -13.88
CA ILE A 287 -11.03 2.91 -13.82
C ILE A 287 -12.42 2.97 -13.22
N THR A 288 -13.42 2.50 -13.95
CA THR A 288 -14.81 2.51 -13.49
C THR A 288 -15.01 1.50 -12.36
N VAL A 289 -14.58 0.25 -12.58
CA VAL A 289 -14.72 -0.84 -11.61
C VAL A 289 -13.41 -1.59 -11.45
N ASN A 290 -13.00 -1.79 -10.20
CA ASN A 290 -11.82 -2.60 -9.88
C ASN A 290 -12.19 -3.60 -8.77
N ARG A 291 -12.37 -4.88 -9.16
CA ARG A 291 -12.79 -5.99 -8.29
C ARG A 291 -11.66 -6.99 -8.14
N GLY A 292 -11.43 -7.48 -6.92
CA GLY A 292 -10.42 -8.49 -6.62
C GLY A 292 -11.01 -9.82 -6.19
N ASN A 293 -10.34 -10.91 -6.59
CA ASN A 293 -10.59 -12.27 -6.12
C ASN A 293 -9.41 -12.74 -5.24
N PRO A 294 -9.51 -12.70 -3.90
CA PRO A 294 -8.44 -13.14 -2.99
C PRO A 294 -8.43 -14.66 -2.76
N GLY A 295 -8.98 -15.46 -3.67
CA GLY A 295 -9.12 -16.92 -3.50
C GLY A 295 -7.81 -17.61 -3.23
N LYS A 296 -6.75 -17.30 -3.99
CA LYS A 296 -5.41 -17.86 -3.81
C LYS A 296 -4.78 -17.48 -2.45
N ALA A 297 -4.93 -16.23 -2.01
CA ALA A 297 -4.45 -15.80 -0.70
C ALA A 297 -5.14 -16.56 0.44
N ARG A 298 -6.46 -16.80 0.33
CA ARG A 298 -7.20 -17.62 1.30
C ARG A 298 -6.71 -19.06 1.33
N GLU A 299 -6.51 -19.68 0.17
CA GLU A 299 -6.15 -21.09 0.06
C GLU A 299 -4.69 -21.38 0.46
N LYS A 300 -3.76 -20.53 0.03
CA LYS A 300 -2.32 -20.75 0.20
C LYS A 300 -1.74 -20.09 1.44
N LEU A 301 -2.20 -18.88 1.79
CA LEU A 301 -1.71 -18.13 2.96
C LEU A 301 -2.60 -18.30 4.19
N GLY A 302 -3.82 -18.85 4.05
CA GLY A 302 -4.84 -18.83 5.10
C GLY A 302 -5.33 -17.41 5.42
N TRP A 303 -5.06 -16.44 4.54
CA TRP A 303 -5.39 -15.05 4.77
C TRP A 303 -6.77 -14.68 4.22
N LEU A 304 -7.54 -13.96 5.02
CA LEU A 304 -8.83 -13.39 4.65
C LEU A 304 -9.00 -12.04 5.32
N ALA A 305 -9.42 -11.03 4.55
CA ALA A 305 -9.78 -9.72 5.12
C ALA A 305 -11.02 -9.86 6.02
N ARG A 306 -10.86 -9.56 7.30
CA ARG A 306 -11.92 -9.63 8.33
C ARG A 306 -12.82 -8.40 8.26
N HIS A 307 -12.22 -7.22 7.99
CA HIS A 307 -12.92 -5.94 7.91
C HIS A 307 -13.26 -5.60 6.45
N LYS A 308 -14.52 -5.23 6.24
CA LYS A 308 -15.06 -4.80 4.94
C LYS A 308 -15.30 -3.28 4.97
N MET A 309 -15.68 -2.69 3.84
CA MET A 309 -15.84 -1.24 3.71
C MET A 309 -16.65 -0.59 4.86
N PRO A 310 -17.77 -1.12 5.32
CA PRO A 310 -18.50 -0.53 6.44
C PRO A 310 -17.71 -0.50 7.76
N ASP A 311 -16.93 -1.56 8.02
CA ASP A 311 -16.07 -1.64 9.21
C ASP A 311 -14.92 -0.63 9.11
N VAL A 312 -14.31 -0.53 7.92
CA VAL A 312 -13.24 0.44 7.62
C VAL A 312 -13.73 1.86 7.84
N VAL A 313 -14.91 2.21 7.33
CA VAL A 313 -15.55 3.52 7.56
C VAL A 313 -15.71 3.79 9.05
N LYS A 314 -16.31 2.86 9.78
CA LYS A 314 -16.55 3.00 11.23
C LYS A 314 -15.26 3.24 12.00
N MET A 315 -14.20 2.46 11.69
CA MET A 315 -12.90 2.59 12.36
C MET A 315 -12.20 3.91 12.02
N MET A 316 -12.26 4.35 10.75
CA MET A 316 -11.64 5.61 10.32
C MET A 316 -12.34 6.82 10.94
N VAL A 317 -13.68 6.83 11.01
CA VAL A 317 -14.47 7.90 11.63
C VAL A 317 -14.18 7.96 13.13
N ALA A 318 -14.25 6.83 13.83
CA ALA A 318 -14.00 6.77 15.28
C ALA A 318 -12.60 7.30 15.65
N GLU A 319 -11.58 6.99 14.85
CA GLU A 319 -10.22 7.47 15.09
C GLU A 319 -10.06 8.96 14.76
N GLN A 320 -10.75 9.44 13.71
CA GLN A 320 -10.75 10.85 13.37
C GLN A 320 -11.37 11.71 14.47
N GLN A 321 -12.47 11.25 15.09
CA GLN A 321 -13.13 11.95 16.18
C GLN A 321 -12.30 12.07 17.46
N LYS A 322 -11.36 11.15 17.71
CA LYS A 322 -10.42 11.23 18.86
C LYS A 322 -9.37 12.32 18.71
N GLY A 323 -9.09 12.76 17.51
CA GLY A 323 -8.02 13.72 17.19
C GLY A 323 -8.52 15.10 16.78
N VAL A 324 -9.83 15.35 16.89
CA VAL A 324 -10.48 16.65 16.64
C VAL A 324 -10.70 17.38 17.96
#